data_f003de4ad0513f2a43fe12d6b05b35b2
#
_entry.id   f003de4ad0513f2a43fe12d6b05b35b2
#
_cell.length_a   1.000
_cell.length_b   1.000
_cell.length_c   1.000
_cell.angle_alpha   90.00
_cell.angle_beta   90.00
_cell.angle_gamma   90.00
#
_symmetry.space_group_name_H-M   'P 1'
#
loop_
_entity.id
_entity.type
_entity.pdbx_description
1 polymer ?
#
loop_
_entity_poly.entity_id
_entity_poly.type
_entity_poly.pdbx_seq_one_letter_code
_entity_poly.pdbx_strand_id
1 'polypeptide(L)'
;MTVWEQERALARTTVGWGLGSMAAGLVLAAALRRRPGWRAFGLQHAGWGAVDLAIALVAARLQDRRMGRHPDPYAVAALEAERATFFRVLSINVLADAGYVALGAALARNRRRQAAGAGAAVAIQGVFLLLHDAHYVWRTRPRRHGLGYRSRRGGYEAADHQTSREAL
;
A
#
# COMPACT_ATOMS: atom_id res chain seq x y z
N MET A 1 0.36 -16.88 1.74
CA MET A 1 -0.21 -15.64 2.32
C MET A 1 -1.22 -15.07 1.35
N THR A 2 -2.49 -15.01 1.77
CA THR A 2 -3.60 -14.47 0.97
C THR A 2 -3.50 -12.95 0.87
N VAL A 3 -4.27 -12.31 -0.01
CA VAL A 3 -4.34 -10.84 -0.08
C VAL A 3 -4.87 -10.25 1.23
N TRP A 4 -5.85 -10.89 1.86
CA TRP A 4 -6.39 -10.46 3.16
C TRP A 4 -5.34 -10.44 4.29
N GLU A 5 -4.46 -11.44 4.30
CA GLU A 5 -3.34 -11.48 5.25
C GLU A 5 -2.30 -10.40 4.96
N GLN A 6 -2.06 -10.09 3.68
CA GLN A 6 -1.14 -9.02 3.28
C GLN A 6 -1.67 -7.65 3.70
N GLU A 7 -2.95 -7.37 3.48
CA GLU A 7 -3.60 -6.14 3.93
C GLU A 7 -3.53 -5.97 5.46
N ARG A 8 -3.82 -7.05 6.21
CA ARG A 8 -3.69 -7.02 7.67
C ARG A 8 -2.26 -6.79 8.14
N ALA A 9 -1.29 -7.38 7.47
CA ALA A 9 0.13 -7.20 7.80
C ALA A 9 0.54 -5.74 7.53
N LEU A 10 0.14 -5.17 6.39
CA LEU A 10 0.35 -3.77 6.05
C LEU A 10 -0.26 -2.87 7.13
N ALA A 11 -1.54 -3.05 7.45
CA ALA A 11 -2.23 -2.24 8.45
C ALA A 11 -1.55 -2.30 9.83
N ARG A 12 -1.14 -3.49 10.28
CA ARG A 12 -0.43 -3.66 11.57
C ARG A 12 0.90 -2.91 11.61
N THR A 13 1.67 -2.97 10.53
CA THR A 13 2.95 -2.27 10.44
C THR A 13 2.73 -0.76 10.44
N THR A 14 1.72 -0.27 9.69
CA THR A 14 1.36 1.15 9.67
C THR A 14 0.85 1.63 11.03
N VAL A 15 0.05 0.82 11.77
CA VAL A 15 -0.34 1.13 13.16
C VAL A 15 0.88 1.26 14.05
N GLY A 16 1.81 0.30 14.00
CA GLY A 16 3.04 0.35 14.79
C GLY A 16 3.89 1.58 14.49
N TRP A 17 4.04 1.91 13.21
CA TRP A 17 4.74 3.11 12.76
C TRP A 17 4.03 4.39 13.25
N GLY A 18 2.71 4.48 13.07
CA GLY A 18 1.93 5.64 13.49
C GLY A 18 2.03 5.90 14.99
N LEU A 19 1.87 4.88 15.82
CA LEU A 19 2.04 4.98 17.27
C LEU A 19 3.47 5.38 17.66
N GLY A 20 4.48 4.77 17.05
CA GLY A 20 5.88 5.10 17.28
C GLY A 20 6.20 6.54 16.89
N SER A 21 5.72 6.99 15.73
CA SER A 21 5.87 8.37 15.23
C SER A 21 5.19 9.38 16.14
N MET A 22 3.99 9.09 16.63
CA MET A 22 3.29 9.93 17.60
C MET A 22 4.10 10.07 18.90
N ALA A 23 4.51 8.96 19.49
CA ALA A 23 5.24 8.96 20.74
C ALA A 23 6.59 9.68 20.61
N ALA A 24 7.40 9.32 19.61
CA ALA A 24 8.69 9.93 19.35
C ALA A 24 8.56 11.43 19.04
N GLY A 25 7.57 11.78 18.20
CA GLY A 25 7.31 13.16 17.83
C GLY A 25 6.94 14.05 19.03
N LEU A 26 6.04 13.58 19.90
CA LEU A 26 5.64 14.29 21.10
C LEU A 26 6.79 14.45 22.09
N VAL A 27 7.58 13.38 22.32
CA VAL A 27 8.77 13.44 23.19
C VAL A 27 9.78 14.45 22.66
N LEU A 28 10.10 14.42 21.36
CA LEU A 28 11.03 15.37 20.74
C LEU A 28 10.51 16.82 20.83
N ALA A 29 9.21 17.03 20.56
CA ALA A 29 8.62 18.36 20.63
C ALA A 29 8.67 18.95 22.05
N ALA A 30 8.46 18.11 23.07
CA ALA A 30 8.52 18.51 24.48
C ALA A 30 9.96 18.72 24.96
N ALA A 31 10.85 17.76 24.72
CA ALA A 31 12.24 17.81 25.15
C ALA A 31 13.02 18.96 24.51
N LEU A 32 12.77 19.20 23.21
CA LEU A 32 13.47 20.22 22.42
C LEU A 32 12.62 21.47 22.16
N ARG A 33 11.69 21.79 23.06
CA ARG A 33 10.72 22.88 22.93
C ARG A 33 11.35 24.25 22.66
N ARG A 34 12.57 24.51 23.12
CA ARG A 34 13.31 25.75 22.93
C ARG A 34 14.04 25.81 21.58
N ARG A 35 14.07 24.69 20.81
CA ARG A 35 14.70 24.62 19.49
C ARG A 35 13.60 24.56 18.41
N PRO A 36 13.26 25.68 17.75
CA PRO A 36 12.06 25.78 16.92
C PRO A 36 12.00 24.76 15.77
N GLY A 37 13.13 24.41 15.16
CA GLY A 37 13.18 23.38 14.11
C GLY A 37 12.85 21.98 14.63
N TRP A 38 13.45 21.58 15.76
CA TRP A 38 13.20 20.28 16.36
C TRP A 38 11.79 20.15 16.93
N ARG A 39 11.27 21.24 17.50
CA ARG A 39 9.87 21.27 17.95
C ARG A 39 8.91 21.11 16.79
N ALA A 40 9.13 21.80 15.66
CA ALA A 40 8.32 21.68 14.46
C ALA A 40 8.42 20.27 13.86
N PHE A 41 9.63 19.70 13.79
CA PHE A 41 9.84 18.31 13.40
C PHE A 41 9.00 17.36 14.25
N GLY A 42 9.12 17.44 15.58
CA GLY A 42 8.38 16.54 16.48
C GLY A 42 6.87 16.65 16.32
N LEU A 43 6.32 17.87 16.29
CA LEU A 43 4.89 18.09 16.12
C LEU A 43 4.38 17.57 14.76
N GLN A 44 5.14 17.81 13.68
CA GLN A 44 4.79 17.34 12.36
C GLN A 44 4.85 15.79 12.29
N HIS A 45 5.90 15.20 12.89
CA HIS A 45 6.06 13.75 12.93
C HIS A 45 4.93 13.07 13.73
N ALA A 46 4.54 13.65 14.85
CA ALA A 46 3.41 13.19 15.64
C ALA A 46 2.07 13.31 14.88
N GLY A 47 1.87 14.45 14.20
CA GLY A 47 0.66 14.69 13.39
C GLY A 47 0.51 13.67 12.27
N TRP A 48 1.57 13.40 11.51
CA TRP A 48 1.56 12.36 10.49
C TRP A 48 1.35 10.96 11.08
N GLY A 49 1.99 10.63 12.20
CA GLY A 49 1.76 9.37 12.89
C GLY A 49 0.28 9.15 13.26
N ALA A 50 -0.43 10.22 13.67
CA ALA A 50 -1.86 10.18 13.93
C ALA A 50 -2.68 9.94 12.66
N VAL A 51 -2.30 10.55 11.54
CA VAL A 51 -2.93 10.32 10.22
C VAL A 51 -2.73 8.88 9.76
N ASP A 52 -1.51 8.36 9.84
CA ASP A 52 -1.19 6.98 9.46
C ASP A 52 -1.99 5.98 10.30
N LEU A 53 -2.08 6.21 11.61
CA LEU A 53 -2.87 5.38 12.52
C LEU A 53 -4.35 5.40 12.11
N ALA A 54 -4.92 6.58 11.84
CA ALA A 54 -6.32 6.71 11.43
C ALA A 54 -6.60 5.99 10.11
N ILE A 55 -5.72 6.16 9.11
CA ILE A 55 -5.82 5.48 7.81
C ILE A 55 -5.77 3.96 8.00
N ALA A 56 -4.81 3.45 8.78
CA ALA A 56 -4.66 2.02 9.02
C ALA A 56 -5.88 1.40 9.71
N LEU A 57 -6.46 2.10 10.72
CA LEU A 57 -7.66 1.65 11.41
C LEU A 57 -8.89 1.65 10.51
N VAL A 58 -9.05 2.69 9.69
CA VAL A 58 -10.15 2.75 8.70
C VAL A 58 -9.98 1.66 7.65
N ALA A 59 -8.77 1.46 7.12
CA ALA A 59 -8.48 0.42 6.13
C ALA A 59 -8.80 -0.98 6.69
N ALA A 60 -8.41 -1.28 7.94
CA ALA A 60 -8.73 -2.55 8.60
C ALA A 60 -10.25 -2.78 8.72
N ARG A 61 -11.00 -1.77 9.14
CA ARG A 61 -12.47 -1.86 9.23
C ARG A 61 -13.13 -2.05 7.86
N LEU A 62 -12.62 -1.36 6.84
CA LEU A 62 -13.13 -1.53 5.47
C LEU A 62 -12.80 -2.91 4.92
N GLN A 63 -11.63 -3.47 5.23
CA GLN A 63 -11.28 -4.84 4.89
C GLN A 63 -12.26 -5.85 5.48
N ASP A 64 -12.56 -5.75 6.78
CA ASP A 64 -13.51 -6.65 7.43
C ASP A 64 -14.92 -6.56 6.79
N ARG A 65 -15.36 -5.35 6.44
CA ARG A 65 -16.62 -5.14 5.72
C ARG A 65 -16.61 -5.75 4.31
N ARG A 66 -15.48 -5.65 3.58
CA ARG A 66 -15.35 -6.26 2.26
C ARG A 66 -15.38 -7.78 2.36
N MET A 67 -14.63 -8.35 3.29
CA MET A 67 -14.66 -9.80 3.53
C MET A 67 -16.08 -10.31 3.84
N GLY A 68 -16.83 -9.61 4.69
CA GLY A 68 -18.21 -9.99 5.05
C GLY A 68 -19.24 -9.86 3.92
N ARG A 69 -18.91 -9.19 2.81
CA ARG A 69 -19.79 -9.09 1.63
C ARG A 69 -19.66 -10.26 0.66
N HIS A 70 -18.58 -11.02 0.74
CA HIS A 70 -18.35 -12.18 -0.11
C HIS A 70 -18.97 -13.42 0.52
N PRO A 71 -19.80 -14.21 -0.20
CA PRO A 71 -20.28 -15.51 0.27
C PRO A 71 -19.12 -16.45 0.64
N ASP A 72 -18.05 -16.43 -0.15
CA ASP A 72 -16.77 -17.08 0.14
C ASP A 72 -15.62 -16.08 -0.17
N PRO A 73 -15.05 -15.44 0.85
CA PRO A 73 -13.96 -14.49 0.66
C PRO A 73 -12.63 -15.15 0.28
N TYR A 74 -12.55 -16.47 0.37
CA TYR A 74 -11.37 -17.25 -0.01
C TYR A 74 -11.49 -17.92 -1.37
N ALA A 75 -12.62 -17.78 -2.05
CA ALA A 75 -12.76 -18.21 -3.43
C ALA A 75 -11.71 -17.53 -4.32
N VAL A 76 -11.19 -18.27 -5.31
CA VAL A 76 -10.12 -17.78 -6.20
C VAL A 76 -10.49 -16.45 -6.85
N ALA A 77 -11.72 -16.33 -7.37
CA ALA A 77 -12.20 -15.11 -8.00
C ALA A 77 -12.24 -13.89 -7.05
N ALA A 78 -12.66 -14.10 -5.78
CA ALA A 78 -12.66 -13.06 -4.77
C ALA A 78 -11.24 -12.61 -4.42
N LEU A 79 -10.32 -13.55 -4.23
CA LEU A 79 -8.91 -13.24 -3.94
C LEU A 79 -8.21 -12.51 -5.10
N GLU A 80 -8.52 -12.87 -6.35
CA GLU A 80 -7.95 -12.20 -7.54
C GLU A 80 -8.49 -10.78 -7.69
N ALA A 81 -9.79 -10.56 -7.52
CA ALA A 81 -10.42 -9.24 -7.57
C ALA A 81 -9.86 -8.31 -6.48
N GLU A 82 -9.73 -8.81 -5.25
CA GLU A 82 -9.19 -8.04 -4.14
C GLU A 82 -7.70 -7.75 -4.33
N ARG A 83 -6.92 -8.72 -4.83
CA ARG A 83 -5.52 -8.50 -5.17
C ARG A 83 -5.34 -7.39 -6.21
N ALA A 84 -6.19 -7.36 -7.24
CA ALA A 84 -6.14 -6.32 -8.27
C ALA A 84 -6.48 -4.93 -7.69
N THR A 85 -7.46 -4.87 -6.79
CA THR A 85 -7.84 -3.65 -6.08
C THR A 85 -6.71 -3.16 -5.18
N PHE A 86 -6.17 -4.05 -4.36
CA PHE A 86 -5.08 -3.75 -3.44
C PHE A 86 -3.82 -3.27 -4.19
N PHE A 87 -3.44 -3.96 -5.28
CA PHE A 87 -2.33 -3.54 -6.14
C PHE A 87 -2.53 -2.13 -6.70
N ARG A 88 -3.74 -1.82 -7.18
CA ARG A 88 -4.07 -0.49 -7.73
C ARG A 88 -3.96 0.61 -6.68
N VAL A 89 -4.57 0.40 -5.52
CA VAL A 89 -4.54 1.37 -4.42
C VAL A 89 -3.12 1.65 -3.98
N LEU A 90 -2.33 0.61 -3.73
CA LEU A 90 -0.93 0.78 -3.31
C LEU A 90 -0.07 1.44 -4.39
N SER A 91 -0.32 1.15 -5.68
CA SER A 91 0.41 1.81 -6.77
C SER A 91 0.16 3.32 -6.80
N ILE A 92 -1.06 3.75 -6.48
CA ILE A 92 -1.40 5.18 -6.35
C ILE A 92 -0.70 5.76 -5.12
N ASN A 93 -0.72 5.05 -3.99
CA ASN A 93 -0.05 5.50 -2.77
C ASN A 93 1.46 5.69 -2.99
N VAL A 94 2.14 4.75 -3.64
CA VAL A 94 3.58 4.87 -3.97
C VAL A 94 3.88 6.17 -4.72
N LEU A 95 3.02 6.59 -5.66
CA LEU A 95 3.19 7.86 -6.36
C LEU A 95 2.98 9.07 -5.42
N ALA A 96 1.97 9.02 -4.56
CA ALA A 96 1.71 10.05 -3.57
C ALA A 96 2.87 10.18 -2.57
N ASP A 97 3.40 9.04 -2.09
CA ASP A 97 4.51 8.98 -1.15
C ASP A 97 5.80 9.56 -1.75
N ALA A 98 6.08 9.27 -3.02
CA ALA A 98 7.18 9.91 -3.74
C ALA A 98 7.01 11.43 -3.78
N GLY A 99 5.78 11.92 -3.95
CA GLY A 99 5.42 13.34 -3.85
C GLY A 99 5.71 13.90 -2.45
N TYR A 100 5.35 13.18 -1.38
CA TYR A 100 5.65 13.57 0.00
C TYR A 100 7.15 13.64 0.28
N VAL A 101 7.92 12.67 -0.23
CA VAL A 101 9.39 12.71 -0.12
C VAL A 101 9.95 13.95 -0.80
N ALA A 102 9.53 14.23 -2.04
CA ALA A 102 10.00 15.39 -2.79
C ALA A 102 9.63 16.71 -2.11
N LEU A 103 8.37 16.85 -1.67
CA LEU A 103 7.88 18.04 -0.96
C LEU A 103 8.62 18.22 0.38
N GLY A 104 8.74 17.14 1.16
CA GLY A 104 9.44 17.16 2.44
C GLY A 104 10.91 17.58 2.28
N ALA A 105 11.59 17.00 1.27
CA ALA A 105 12.97 17.36 0.95
C ALA A 105 13.13 18.82 0.50
N ALA A 106 12.18 19.34 -0.27
CA ALA A 106 12.17 20.76 -0.66
C ALA A 106 11.97 21.68 0.55
N LEU A 107 11.01 21.36 1.42
CA LEU A 107 10.76 22.11 2.64
C LEU A 107 11.93 22.03 3.63
N ALA A 108 12.62 20.89 3.72
CA ALA A 108 13.79 20.72 4.60
C ALA A 108 14.96 21.63 4.24
N ARG A 109 15.02 22.11 2.98
CA ARG A 109 16.02 23.10 2.52
C ARG A 109 15.65 24.54 2.84
N ASN A 110 14.49 24.78 3.48
CA ASN A 110 14.03 26.12 3.79
C ASN A 110 14.95 26.79 4.83
N ARG A 111 15.20 28.09 4.67
CA ARG A 111 16.01 28.88 5.61
C ARG A 111 15.32 29.07 6.97
N ARG A 112 14.00 29.00 7.02
CA ARG A 112 13.23 29.08 8.27
C ARG A 112 13.32 27.72 8.99
N ARG A 113 13.98 27.70 10.14
CA ARG A 113 14.23 26.45 10.92
C ARG A 113 12.96 25.62 11.19
N GLN A 114 11.82 26.27 11.41
CA GLN A 114 10.55 25.57 11.62
C GLN A 114 10.08 24.84 10.35
N ALA A 115 10.12 25.51 9.20
CA ALA A 115 9.76 24.90 7.92
C ALA A 115 10.72 23.75 7.57
N ALA A 116 12.02 23.94 7.79
CA ALA A 116 13.01 22.89 7.58
C ALA A 116 12.77 21.67 8.48
N GLY A 117 12.46 21.87 9.76
CA GLY A 117 12.15 20.79 10.69
C GLY A 117 10.87 20.03 10.29
N ALA A 118 9.80 20.74 9.95
CA ALA A 118 8.56 20.14 9.46
C ALA A 118 8.80 19.36 8.15
N GLY A 119 9.56 19.95 7.21
CA GLY A 119 9.90 19.29 5.95
C GLY A 119 10.69 17.99 6.14
N ALA A 120 11.65 17.98 7.06
CA ALA A 120 12.39 16.76 7.39
C ALA A 120 11.48 15.67 7.95
N ALA A 121 10.50 16.01 8.79
CA ALA A 121 9.53 15.05 9.29
C ALA A 121 8.65 14.47 8.17
N VAL A 122 8.16 15.32 7.25
CA VAL A 122 7.38 14.88 6.07
C VAL A 122 8.20 13.97 5.18
N ALA A 123 9.48 14.30 4.94
CA ALA A 123 10.36 13.47 4.12
C ALA A 123 10.57 12.07 4.74
N ILE A 124 10.79 11.98 6.06
CA ILE A 124 10.97 10.70 6.76
C ILE A 124 9.69 9.86 6.68
N GLN A 125 8.52 10.46 6.90
CA GLN A 125 7.25 9.77 6.76
C GLN A 125 7.04 9.26 5.33
N GLY A 126 7.27 10.13 4.34
CA GLY A 126 7.16 9.75 2.93
C GLY A 126 8.10 8.62 2.53
N VAL A 127 9.35 8.61 3.02
CA VAL A 127 10.30 7.52 2.76
C VAL A 127 9.81 6.20 3.36
N PHE A 128 9.33 6.21 4.60
CA PHE A 128 8.78 5.00 5.22
C PHE A 128 7.60 4.46 4.40
N LEU A 129 6.60 5.30 4.10
CA LEU A 129 5.41 4.89 3.36
C LEU A 129 5.79 4.40 1.95
N LEU A 130 6.65 5.14 1.26
CA LEU A 130 7.12 4.76 -0.08
C LEU A 130 7.75 3.36 -0.12
N LEU A 131 8.67 3.08 0.81
CA LEU A 131 9.32 1.77 0.89
C LEU A 131 8.35 0.66 1.30
N HIS A 132 7.46 0.97 2.24
CA HIS A 132 6.47 0.05 2.76
C HIS A 132 5.44 -0.31 1.67
N ASP A 133 4.83 0.68 1.02
CA ASP A 133 3.83 0.44 -0.01
C ASP A 133 4.45 -0.17 -1.27
N ALA A 134 5.65 0.26 -1.69
CA ALA A 134 6.38 -0.35 -2.80
C ALA A 134 6.70 -1.83 -2.55
N HIS A 135 7.04 -2.22 -1.30
CA HIS A 135 7.23 -3.62 -0.93
C HIS A 135 5.97 -4.45 -1.19
N TYR A 136 4.80 -3.96 -0.77
CA TYR A 136 3.54 -4.68 -0.99
C TYR A 136 3.10 -4.64 -2.47
N VAL A 137 3.33 -3.55 -3.21
CA VAL A 137 3.12 -3.51 -4.67
C VAL A 137 3.94 -4.60 -5.34
N TRP A 138 5.21 -4.75 -4.98
CA TRP A 138 6.06 -5.80 -5.55
C TRP A 138 5.54 -7.20 -5.27
N ARG A 139 5.04 -7.46 -4.06
CA ARG A 139 4.49 -8.76 -3.65
C ARG A 139 3.14 -9.09 -4.28
N THR A 140 2.32 -8.08 -4.59
CA THR A 140 0.96 -8.25 -5.10
C THR A 140 0.87 -8.16 -6.62
N ARG A 141 1.99 -7.90 -7.32
CA ARG A 141 2.01 -7.82 -8.79
C ARG A 141 1.26 -8.99 -9.42
N PRO A 142 0.34 -8.71 -10.37
CA PRO A 142 -0.32 -9.76 -11.12
C PRO A 142 0.74 -10.66 -11.78
N ARG A 143 0.72 -11.95 -11.48
CA ARG A 143 1.54 -12.88 -12.23
C ARG A 143 0.98 -12.88 -13.65
N ARG A 144 1.78 -12.51 -14.63
CA ARG A 144 1.45 -12.74 -16.04
C ARG A 144 1.36 -14.26 -16.20
N HIS A 145 0.17 -14.80 -16.07
CA HIS A 145 -0.08 -16.16 -16.56
C HIS A 145 0.23 -16.10 -18.05
N GLY A 146 1.28 -16.81 -18.45
CA GLY A 146 1.74 -16.81 -19.83
C GLY A 146 0.56 -17.12 -20.76
N LEU A 147 0.44 -16.32 -21.82
CA LEU A 147 -0.52 -16.46 -22.92
C LEU A 147 -0.39 -17.82 -23.68
N GLY A 148 0.26 -18.82 -23.06
CA GLY A 148 0.58 -20.11 -23.68
C GLY A 148 -0.49 -21.22 -23.61
N TYR A 149 -1.62 -21.02 -22.89
CA TYR A 149 -2.56 -22.13 -22.70
C TYR A 149 -3.83 -22.04 -23.58
N ARG A 150 -3.99 -21.01 -24.40
CA ARG A 150 -5.20 -20.84 -25.24
C ARG A 150 -5.15 -21.50 -26.63
N SER A 151 -4.02 -22.04 -27.06
CA SER A 151 -3.92 -22.58 -28.44
C SER A 151 -4.04 -24.11 -28.56
N ARG A 152 -4.26 -24.86 -27.45
CA ARG A 152 -4.35 -26.34 -27.55
C ARG A 152 -5.75 -26.94 -27.46
N ARG A 153 -6.79 -26.14 -27.21
CA ARG A 153 -8.19 -26.67 -27.18
C ARG A 153 -8.94 -26.54 -28.51
N GLY A 154 -8.42 -25.86 -29.51
CA GLY A 154 -9.03 -25.74 -30.84
C GLY A 154 -8.67 -26.88 -31.84
N GLY A 155 -7.76 -27.78 -31.49
CA GLY A 155 -7.24 -28.77 -32.41
C GLY A 155 -7.95 -30.16 -32.38
N TYR A 156 -8.76 -30.43 -31.38
CA TYR A 156 -9.40 -31.73 -31.23
C TYR A 156 -10.85 -31.80 -31.73
N GLU A 157 -11.53 -30.67 -31.91
CA GLU A 157 -12.91 -30.65 -32.44
C GLU A 157 -13.00 -30.70 -33.99
N ALA A 158 -11.91 -30.39 -34.69
CA ALA A 158 -11.90 -30.37 -36.17
C ALA A 158 -11.61 -31.77 -36.77
N ALA A 159 -11.09 -32.71 -35.99
CA ALA A 159 -10.75 -34.05 -36.49
C ALA A 159 -11.92 -35.06 -36.45
N ASP A 160 -12.95 -34.81 -35.63
CA ASP A 160 -14.05 -35.77 -35.44
C ASP A 160 -15.20 -35.56 -36.44
N HIS A 161 -15.22 -34.46 -37.18
CA HIS A 161 -16.26 -34.21 -38.21
C HIS A 161 -15.89 -34.70 -39.62
N GLN A 162 -14.62 -35.14 -39.84
CA GLN A 162 -14.20 -35.59 -41.18
C GLN A 162 -14.34 -37.11 -41.37
N THR A 163 -14.36 -37.90 -40.30
CA THR A 163 -14.50 -39.35 -40.37
C THR A 163 -15.96 -39.83 -40.51
N SER A 164 -16.95 -38.96 -40.27
CA SER A 164 -18.38 -39.36 -40.42
C SER A 164 -18.97 -39.13 -41.84
N ARG A 165 -18.19 -38.56 -42.78
CA ARG A 165 -18.65 -38.32 -44.17
C ARG A 165 -18.16 -39.35 -45.21
N GLU A 166 -17.31 -40.28 -44.82
CA GLU A 166 -16.82 -41.35 -45.73
C GLU A 166 -17.50 -42.71 -45.51
N ALA A 167 -18.54 -42.80 -44.68
CA ALA A 167 -19.24 -44.05 -44.36
C ALA A 167 -20.73 -44.07 -44.77
N LEU A 168 -21.12 -43.28 -45.81
CA LEU A 168 -22.41 -43.36 -46.50
C LEU A 168 -22.12 -43.38 -48.03
#